data_29e5be99dbb126a9d1868c014ca2f0f1
#
_entry.id   29e5be99dbb126a9d1868c014ca2f0f1
#
_cell.length_a   1.000
_cell.length_b   1.000
_cell.length_c   1.000
_cell.angle_alpha   90.00
_cell.angle_beta   90.00
_cell.angle_gamma   90.00
#
_symmetry.space_group_name_H-M   'P 1'
#
loop_
_entity.id
_entity.type
_entity.pdbx_description
1 polymer ?
#
loop_
_entity_poly.entity_id
_entity_poly.type
_entity_poly.pdbx_seq_one_letter_code
_entity_poly.pdbx_strand_id
1 'polypeptide(L)'
;EIIHYTVSAAGIFNEATVDQKEKLCGKIYPWKQTRLVGDSVAGYQAATLGKPGVLVICGTGTSVIVGNLESKFTHLGGWGPLLEDKGSAYWIAVKAIRAAIDNFENTGEETAITSTLCELYEIKNIQGIVPLIYHPEFTRDKFAILAARIDKALEGKDKVFQNICEEAGTEVAKLTITAVEKANLDISPLPIFFSG
;
A
#
# COMPACT_ATOMS: atom_id res chain seq x y z
N GLU A 1 -22.61 30.38 2.75
CA GLU A 1 -22.96 29.66 1.52
C GLU A 1 -21.75 28.81 1.06
N ILE A 2 -21.96 27.48 0.84
CA ILE A 2 -20.89 26.62 0.31
C ILE A 2 -21.01 26.64 -1.23
N ILE A 3 -19.96 27.11 -1.91
CA ILE A 3 -19.96 27.27 -3.37
C ILE A 3 -19.19 26.18 -4.11
N HIS A 4 -18.30 25.46 -3.41
CA HIS A 4 -17.52 24.33 -3.94
C HIS A 4 -17.44 23.16 -2.98
N TYR A 5 -17.42 21.96 -3.54
CA TYR A 5 -17.27 20.71 -2.80
C TYR A 5 -16.05 19.97 -3.35
N THR A 6 -15.22 19.42 -2.45
CA THR A 6 -14.21 18.45 -2.82
C THR A 6 -14.53 17.14 -2.12
N VAL A 7 -14.63 16.08 -2.90
CA VAL A 7 -14.86 14.72 -2.42
C VAL A 7 -13.65 13.88 -2.79
N SER A 8 -13.15 13.08 -1.85
CA SER A 8 -12.07 12.13 -2.09
C SER A 8 -12.61 10.71 -2.02
N ALA A 9 -12.24 9.88 -2.99
CA ALA A 9 -12.68 8.51 -3.05
C ALA A 9 -11.59 7.57 -3.57
N ALA A 10 -11.50 6.37 -2.99
CA ALA A 10 -10.65 5.31 -3.48
C ALA A 10 -11.04 4.89 -4.90
N GLY A 11 -10.07 4.43 -5.70
CA GLY A 11 -10.31 3.99 -7.07
C GLY A 11 -10.41 5.13 -8.10
N ILE A 12 -10.21 6.37 -7.69
CA ILE A 12 -10.06 7.51 -8.59
C ILE A 12 -8.58 7.81 -8.76
N PHE A 13 -8.09 7.79 -9.99
CA PHE A 13 -6.74 8.21 -10.30
C PHE A 13 -6.71 9.72 -10.54
N ASN A 14 -6.02 10.46 -9.65
CA ASN A 14 -5.91 11.91 -9.67
C ASN A 14 -7.27 12.62 -9.56
N GLU A 15 -7.93 12.90 -10.68
CA GLU A 15 -9.24 13.58 -10.72
C GLU A 15 -10.25 12.76 -11.54
N ALA A 16 -11.48 12.70 -11.06
CA ALA A 16 -12.56 11.95 -11.67
C ALA A 16 -13.04 12.56 -12.99
N THR A 17 -13.43 11.71 -13.92
CA THR A 17 -14.16 12.10 -15.13
C THR A 17 -15.58 12.61 -14.80
N VAL A 18 -16.21 13.29 -15.76
CA VAL A 18 -17.59 13.78 -15.60
C VAL A 18 -18.57 12.65 -15.29
N ASP A 19 -18.44 11.52 -16.00
CA ASP A 19 -19.29 10.33 -15.78
C ASP A 19 -19.12 9.73 -14.38
N GLN A 20 -17.88 9.65 -13.88
CA GLN A 20 -17.61 9.22 -12.52
C GLN A 20 -18.20 10.17 -11.47
N LYS A 21 -18.10 11.50 -11.69
CA LYS A 21 -18.70 12.51 -10.80
C LYS A 21 -20.21 12.38 -10.76
N GLU A 22 -20.87 12.22 -11.90
CA GLU A 22 -22.31 12.08 -11.98
C GLU A 22 -22.80 10.81 -11.28
N LYS A 23 -22.13 9.68 -11.49
CA LYS A 23 -22.47 8.40 -10.85
C LYS A 23 -22.29 8.42 -9.34
N LEU A 24 -21.19 8.99 -8.85
CA LEU A 24 -20.84 8.94 -7.44
C LEU A 24 -21.43 10.07 -6.62
N CYS A 25 -21.57 11.26 -7.19
CA CYS A 25 -21.98 12.46 -6.47
C CYS A 25 -23.37 12.98 -6.87
N GLY A 26 -23.88 12.62 -8.04
CA GLY A 26 -25.06 13.25 -8.64
C GLY A 26 -26.34 13.22 -7.82
N LYS A 27 -26.45 12.28 -6.86
CA LYS A 27 -27.60 12.19 -5.93
C LYS A 27 -27.37 12.88 -4.58
N ILE A 28 -26.11 13.20 -4.25
CA ILE A 28 -25.72 13.67 -2.91
C ILE A 28 -25.26 15.11 -2.96
N TYR A 29 -24.54 15.49 -4.01
CA TYR A 29 -23.92 16.81 -4.16
C TYR A 29 -24.24 17.41 -5.53
N PRO A 30 -24.20 18.73 -5.67
CA PRO A 30 -24.25 19.41 -6.97
C PRO A 30 -22.98 19.05 -7.75
N TRP A 31 -22.98 17.94 -8.47
CA TRP A 31 -21.81 17.35 -9.09
C TRP A 31 -21.04 18.29 -10.03
N LYS A 32 -21.72 19.25 -10.64
CA LYS A 32 -21.11 20.30 -11.48
C LYS A 32 -20.18 21.22 -10.69
N GLN A 33 -20.43 21.38 -9.38
CA GLN A 33 -19.62 22.21 -8.47
C GLN A 33 -18.70 21.32 -7.60
N THR A 34 -18.68 20.02 -7.83
CA THR A 34 -17.89 19.06 -7.06
C THR A 34 -16.61 18.74 -7.79
N ARG A 35 -15.49 18.86 -7.07
CA ARG A 35 -14.21 18.25 -7.44
C ARG A 35 -14.12 16.87 -6.79
N LEU A 36 -14.02 15.82 -7.59
CA LEU A 36 -13.86 14.46 -7.09
C LEU A 36 -12.45 13.98 -7.45
N VAL A 37 -11.66 13.72 -6.43
CA VAL A 37 -10.24 13.33 -6.54
C VAL A 37 -9.99 11.97 -5.90
N GLY A 38 -8.85 11.36 -6.23
CA GLY A 38 -8.38 10.13 -5.56
C GLY A 38 -8.03 10.41 -4.10
N ASP A 39 -8.13 9.37 -3.28
CA ASP A 39 -7.72 9.38 -1.88
C ASP A 39 -6.22 9.71 -1.72
N SER A 40 -5.38 9.23 -2.63
CA SER A 40 -3.95 9.55 -2.68
C SER A 40 -3.68 11.04 -2.91
N VAL A 41 -4.51 11.72 -3.73
CA VAL A 41 -4.41 13.18 -3.93
C VAL A 41 -4.78 13.93 -2.66
N ALA A 42 -5.84 13.51 -1.97
CA ALA A 42 -6.22 14.12 -0.70
C ALA A 42 -5.15 13.89 0.38
N GLY A 43 -4.61 12.66 0.47
CA GLY A 43 -3.48 12.34 1.33
C GLY A 43 -2.25 13.19 1.05
N TYR A 44 -1.91 13.38 -0.23
CA TYR A 44 -0.82 14.26 -0.65
C TYR A 44 -1.05 15.70 -0.18
N GLN A 45 -2.23 16.25 -0.40
CA GLN A 45 -2.56 17.62 0.00
C GLN A 45 -2.48 17.79 1.53
N ALA A 46 -2.94 16.79 2.28
CA ALA A 46 -2.85 16.81 3.74
C ALA A 46 -1.39 16.76 4.24
N ALA A 47 -0.56 15.91 3.64
CA ALA A 47 0.84 15.74 4.03
C ALA A 47 1.71 16.95 3.68
N THR A 48 1.51 17.53 2.48
CA THR A 48 2.36 18.58 1.93
C THR A 48 1.83 20.00 2.15
N LEU A 49 0.58 20.13 2.58
CA LEU A 49 -0.16 21.41 2.63
C LEU A 49 -0.17 22.12 1.26
N GLY A 50 -0.25 21.33 0.18
CA GLY A 50 -0.25 21.82 -1.19
C GLY A 50 1.12 22.25 -1.75
N LYS A 51 2.20 22.05 -1.00
CA LYS A 51 3.56 22.35 -1.43
C LYS A 51 4.10 21.20 -2.29
N PRO A 52 5.11 21.45 -3.14
CA PRO A 52 5.81 20.39 -3.85
C PRO A 52 6.42 19.38 -2.89
N GLY A 53 6.32 18.11 -3.24
CA GLY A 53 6.82 17.04 -2.39
C GLY A 53 6.47 15.65 -2.93
N VAL A 54 6.79 14.66 -2.14
CA VAL A 54 6.49 13.24 -2.39
C VAL A 54 5.68 12.71 -1.22
N LEU A 55 4.56 12.05 -1.50
CA LEU A 55 3.88 11.20 -0.54
C LEU A 55 4.08 9.75 -0.95
N VAL A 56 4.68 8.97 -0.06
CA VAL A 56 4.81 7.50 -0.16
C VAL A 56 3.72 6.90 0.72
N ILE A 57 2.78 6.22 0.11
CA ILE A 57 1.74 5.44 0.80
C ILE A 57 2.22 4.00 0.83
N CYS A 58 2.49 3.47 2.02
CA CYS A 58 2.97 2.10 2.21
C CYS A 58 2.27 1.48 3.42
N GLY A 59 1.07 0.96 3.18
CA GLY A 59 0.22 0.29 4.16
C GLY A 59 -0.23 -1.07 3.63
N THR A 60 -1.53 -1.31 3.55
CA THR A 60 -2.09 -2.53 2.93
C THR A 60 -1.70 -2.65 1.46
N GLY A 61 -1.51 -1.53 0.75
CA GLY A 61 -0.96 -1.45 -0.60
C GLY A 61 0.18 -0.45 -0.66
N THR A 62 0.73 -0.23 -1.86
CA THR A 62 1.85 0.68 -2.08
C THR A 62 1.56 1.60 -3.25
N SER A 63 1.71 2.91 -3.04
CA SER A 63 1.70 3.91 -4.11
C SER A 63 2.53 5.12 -3.76
N VAL A 64 2.97 5.85 -4.77
CA VAL A 64 3.73 7.09 -4.62
C VAL A 64 3.09 8.18 -5.45
N ILE A 65 2.89 9.33 -4.85
CA ILE A 65 2.40 10.53 -5.52
C ILE A 65 3.40 11.67 -5.35
N VAL A 66 3.79 12.27 -6.47
CA VAL A 66 4.66 13.42 -6.53
C VAL A 66 3.87 14.59 -7.11
N GLY A 67 3.83 15.71 -6.44
CA GLY A 67 3.10 16.88 -6.89
C GLY A 67 3.97 18.12 -6.98
N ASN A 68 3.55 19.07 -7.81
CA ASN A 68 4.18 20.37 -8.01
C ASN A 68 3.25 21.52 -7.64
N LEU A 69 3.75 22.77 -7.73
CA LEU A 69 2.99 23.98 -7.45
C LEU A 69 1.77 24.19 -8.37
N GLU A 70 1.79 23.57 -9.57
CA GLU A 70 0.71 23.68 -10.54
C GLU A 70 -0.39 22.64 -10.32
N SER A 71 -0.37 21.93 -9.19
CA SER A 71 -1.29 20.83 -8.90
C SER A 71 -1.29 19.70 -9.95
N LYS A 72 -0.17 19.52 -10.63
CA LYS A 72 0.09 18.36 -11.47
C LYS A 72 0.67 17.24 -10.63
N PHE A 73 0.15 16.04 -10.81
CA PHE A 73 0.54 14.87 -10.03
C PHE A 73 1.11 13.78 -10.92
N THR A 74 2.26 13.25 -10.53
CA THR A 74 2.77 11.95 -11.00
C THR A 74 2.41 10.92 -9.96
N HIS A 75 1.65 9.91 -10.35
CA HIS A 75 1.19 8.83 -9.48
C HIS A 75 1.69 7.50 -10.02
N LEU A 76 2.42 6.75 -9.22
CA LEU A 76 2.90 5.40 -9.52
C LEU A 76 2.46 4.42 -8.43
N GLY A 77 2.28 3.16 -8.82
CA GLY A 77 1.78 2.10 -7.93
C GLY A 77 0.27 2.16 -7.71
N GLY A 78 -0.22 1.43 -6.72
CA GLY A 78 -1.64 1.39 -6.37
C GLY A 78 -2.50 0.55 -7.33
N TRP A 79 -1.90 -0.38 -8.06
CA TRP A 79 -2.61 -1.29 -8.99
C TRP A 79 -3.29 -2.46 -8.26
N GLY A 80 -3.06 -2.57 -6.97
CA GLY A 80 -3.62 -3.62 -6.14
C GLY A 80 -2.71 -4.83 -5.97
N PRO A 81 -3.02 -5.68 -4.97
CA PRO A 81 -2.12 -6.71 -4.48
C PRO A 81 -1.86 -7.85 -5.47
N LEU A 82 -2.81 -8.07 -6.40
CA LEU A 82 -2.66 -9.11 -7.41
C LEU A 82 -1.71 -8.71 -8.53
N LEU A 83 -1.69 -7.42 -8.86
CA LEU A 83 -0.96 -6.90 -10.03
C LEU A 83 0.39 -6.30 -9.62
N GLU A 84 0.42 -5.63 -8.48
CA GLU A 84 1.60 -4.87 -8.07
C GLU A 84 1.69 -4.78 -6.53
N ASP A 85 1.53 -3.63 -5.92
CA ASP A 85 1.61 -3.34 -4.47
C ASP A 85 2.90 -3.89 -3.79
N LYS A 86 4.02 -3.94 -4.52
CA LYS A 86 5.30 -4.42 -3.97
C LYS A 86 5.75 -3.58 -2.78
N GLY A 87 6.27 -4.26 -1.79
CA GLY A 87 6.72 -3.62 -0.54
C GLY A 87 5.60 -3.29 0.44
N SER A 88 4.32 -3.52 0.10
CA SER A 88 3.20 -3.34 1.03
C SER A 88 3.17 -4.40 2.12
N ALA A 89 2.41 -4.15 3.20
CA ALA A 89 2.19 -5.14 4.24
C ALA A 89 1.52 -6.42 3.71
N TYR A 90 0.61 -6.31 2.73
CA TYR A 90 0.07 -7.47 2.03
C TYR A 90 1.18 -8.30 1.36
N TRP A 91 2.05 -7.64 0.61
CA TRP A 91 3.16 -8.28 -0.10
C TRP A 91 4.14 -8.96 0.86
N ILE A 92 4.48 -8.30 1.99
CA ILE A 92 5.33 -8.88 3.05
C ILE A 92 4.68 -10.14 3.63
N ALA A 93 3.38 -10.11 3.95
CA ALA A 93 2.67 -11.26 4.48
C ALA A 93 2.68 -12.45 3.51
N VAL A 94 2.42 -12.20 2.22
CA VAL A 94 2.45 -13.27 1.20
C VAL A 94 3.84 -13.86 1.06
N LYS A 95 4.89 -13.04 1.06
CA LYS A 95 6.27 -13.52 1.04
C LYS A 95 6.62 -14.33 2.29
N ALA A 96 6.20 -13.88 3.47
CA ALA A 96 6.41 -14.61 4.72
C ALA A 96 5.72 -15.97 4.72
N ILE A 97 4.47 -16.06 4.24
CA ILE A 97 3.76 -17.33 4.10
C ILE A 97 4.50 -18.28 3.15
N ARG A 98 4.97 -17.77 2.01
CA ARG A 98 5.75 -18.56 1.04
C ARG A 98 7.05 -19.08 1.66
N ALA A 99 7.80 -18.22 2.35
CA ALA A 99 9.01 -18.64 3.05
C ALA A 99 8.74 -19.73 4.11
N ALA A 100 7.62 -19.63 4.82
CA ALA A 100 7.20 -20.67 5.78
C ALA A 100 6.87 -21.99 5.10
N ILE A 101 6.25 -21.96 3.92
CA ILE A 101 5.96 -23.15 3.12
C ILE A 101 7.26 -23.77 2.60
N ASP A 102 8.15 -22.95 2.03
CA ASP A 102 9.44 -23.40 1.50
C ASP A 102 10.31 -24.04 2.60
N ASN A 103 10.30 -23.49 3.81
CA ASN A 103 10.96 -24.08 4.98
C ASN A 103 10.33 -25.44 5.36
N PHE A 104 9.01 -25.54 5.39
CA PHE A 104 8.30 -26.78 5.70
C PHE A 104 8.57 -27.89 4.68
N GLU A 105 8.70 -27.53 3.40
CA GLU A 105 9.00 -28.44 2.29
C GLU A 105 10.49 -28.73 2.12
N ASN A 106 11.37 -28.11 2.91
CA ASN A 106 12.84 -28.18 2.82
C ASN A 106 13.37 -27.69 1.46
N THR A 107 12.70 -26.71 0.86
CA THR A 107 13.09 -26.06 -0.41
C THR A 107 13.65 -24.66 -0.21
N GLY A 108 13.55 -24.11 0.99
CA GLY A 108 14.02 -22.77 1.38
C GLY A 108 14.86 -22.75 2.65
N GLU A 109 15.15 -21.55 3.11
CA GLU A 109 15.93 -21.33 4.32
C GLU A 109 15.13 -21.68 5.59
N GLU A 110 15.85 -22.09 6.65
CA GLU A 110 15.25 -22.30 7.96
C GLU A 110 14.75 -20.95 8.53
N THR A 111 13.51 -20.92 9.02
CA THR A 111 12.86 -19.71 9.53
C THR A 111 11.89 -20.01 10.67
N ALA A 112 11.82 -19.11 11.62
CA ALA A 112 10.84 -19.15 12.70
C ALA A 112 9.45 -18.68 12.23
N ILE A 113 9.29 -18.16 11.01
CA ILE A 113 7.98 -17.77 10.46
C ILE A 113 7.01 -18.95 10.49
N THR A 114 7.49 -20.16 10.19
CA THR A 114 6.66 -21.39 10.16
C THR A 114 6.01 -21.66 11.51
N SER A 115 6.80 -21.68 12.59
CA SER A 115 6.26 -21.89 13.95
C SER A 115 5.39 -20.71 14.37
N THR A 116 5.81 -19.49 14.08
CA THR A 116 5.03 -18.28 14.36
C THR A 116 3.64 -18.32 13.73
N LEU A 117 3.52 -18.72 12.46
CA LEU A 117 2.21 -18.86 11.81
C LEU A 117 1.36 -19.95 12.42
N CYS A 118 1.99 -21.08 12.81
CA CYS A 118 1.28 -22.16 13.50
C CYS A 118 0.71 -21.70 14.84
N GLU A 119 1.47 -20.94 15.61
CA GLU A 119 1.02 -20.38 16.90
C GLU A 119 -0.07 -19.32 16.72
N LEU A 120 0.13 -18.36 15.78
CA LEU A 120 -0.82 -17.28 15.54
C LEU A 120 -2.22 -17.75 15.11
N TYR A 121 -2.29 -18.91 14.46
CA TYR A 121 -3.55 -19.47 13.95
C TYR A 121 -3.97 -20.76 14.62
N GLU A 122 -3.25 -21.21 15.66
CA GLU A 122 -3.52 -22.44 16.41
C GLU A 122 -3.63 -23.68 15.50
N ILE A 123 -2.78 -23.72 14.45
CA ILE A 123 -2.73 -24.82 13.48
C ILE A 123 -1.59 -25.79 13.81
N LYS A 124 -1.83 -27.08 13.59
CA LYS A 124 -0.86 -28.14 13.91
C LYS A 124 0.42 -28.07 13.07
N ASN A 125 0.29 -27.65 11.82
CA ASN A 125 1.39 -27.44 10.88
C ASN A 125 0.97 -26.40 9.84
N ILE A 126 1.93 -25.94 9.01
CA ILE A 126 1.70 -24.86 8.03
C ILE A 126 0.65 -25.21 6.95
N GLN A 127 0.38 -26.50 6.68
CA GLN A 127 -0.67 -26.88 5.74
C GLN A 127 -2.06 -26.41 6.19
N GLY A 128 -2.27 -26.28 7.50
CA GLY A 128 -3.50 -25.75 8.08
C GLY A 128 -3.77 -24.28 7.73
N ILE A 129 -2.79 -23.55 7.18
CA ILE A 129 -2.98 -22.15 6.76
C ILE A 129 -3.82 -22.04 5.48
N VAL A 130 -3.82 -23.08 4.63
CA VAL A 130 -4.49 -23.06 3.32
C VAL A 130 -5.98 -22.75 3.44
N PRO A 131 -6.80 -23.49 4.22
CA PRO A 131 -8.22 -23.19 4.34
C PRO A 131 -8.49 -21.81 4.96
N LEU A 132 -7.55 -21.27 5.76
CA LEU A 132 -7.69 -19.94 6.37
C LEU A 132 -7.49 -18.85 5.32
N ILE A 133 -6.42 -18.93 4.54
CA ILE A 133 -6.05 -17.92 3.54
C ILE A 133 -7.06 -17.87 2.38
N TYR A 134 -7.61 -19.04 1.99
CA TYR A 134 -8.60 -19.11 0.91
C TYR A 134 -10.04 -18.91 1.38
N HIS A 135 -10.25 -18.69 2.68
CA HIS A 135 -11.58 -18.36 3.18
C HIS A 135 -11.99 -16.95 2.70
N PRO A 136 -13.23 -16.74 2.20
CA PRO A 136 -13.68 -15.45 1.69
C PRO A 136 -13.54 -14.28 2.67
N GLU A 137 -13.56 -14.56 3.97
CA GLU A 137 -13.37 -13.56 5.01
C GLU A 137 -11.90 -13.21 5.26
N PHE A 138 -10.93 -13.92 4.66
CA PHE A 138 -9.52 -13.57 4.76
C PHE A 138 -9.18 -12.50 3.73
N THR A 139 -9.60 -11.31 4.03
CA THR A 139 -9.53 -10.15 3.16
C THR A 139 -8.12 -9.54 3.12
N ARG A 140 -7.88 -8.62 2.22
CA ARG A 140 -6.60 -7.95 1.98
C ARG A 140 -6.03 -7.28 3.25
N ASP A 141 -6.88 -6.69 4.06
CA ASP A 141 -6.49 -6.06 5.33
C ASP A 141 -6.01 -7.09 6.37
N LYS A 142 -6.55 -8.31 6.36
CA LYS A 142 -6.08 -9.38 7.24
C LYS A 142 -4.65 -9.82 6.88
N PHE A 143 -4.28 -9.83 5.59
CA PHE A 143 -2.87 -10.03 5.21
C PHE A 143 -1.97 -8.92 5.74
N ALA A 144 -2.39 -7.66 5.63
CA ALA A 144 -1.61 -6.55 6.15
C ALA A 144 -1.41 -6.64 7.67
N ILE A 145 -2.48 -6.98 8.41
CA ILE A 145 -2.42 -7.22 9.86
C ILE A 145 -1.48 -8.39 10.18
N LEU A 146 -1.51 -9.45 9.36
CA LEU A 146 -0.64 -10.62 9.56
C LEU A 146 0.85 -10.24 9.47
N ALA A 147 1.25 -9.40 8.54
CA ALA A 147 2.64 -8.92 8.46
C ALA A 147 3.10 -8.28 9.78
N ALA A 148 2.28 -7.40 10.34
CA ALA A 148 2.59 -6.74 11.62
C ALA A 148 2.60 -7.75 12.81
N ARG A 149 1.74 -8.77 12.78
CA ARG A 149 1.74 -9.82 13.81
C ARG A 149 2.98 -10.70 13.75
N ILE A 150 3.44 -11.05 12.55
CA ILE A 150 4.69 -11.80 12.35
C ILE A 150 5.88 -10.97 12.82
N ASP A 151 5.98 -9.71 12.41
CA ASP A 151 7.06 -8.80 12.84
C ASP A 151 7.16 -8.71 14.36
N LYS A 152 6.02 -8.47 15.00
CA LYS A 152 5.93 -8.40 16.46
C LYS A 152 6.34 -9.70 17.15
N ALA A 153 5.97 -10.86 16.60
CA ALA A 153 6.29 -12.16 17.18
C ALA A 153 7.77 -12.52 17.04
N LEU A 154 8.38 -12.16 15.91
CA LEU A 154 9.78 -12.46 15.61
C LEU A 154 10.76 -11.49 16.26
N GLU A 155 10.33 -10.32 16.70
CA GLU A 155 11.15 -9.30 17.40
C GLU A 155 12.47 -8.97 16.66
N GLY A 156 12.47 -9.01 15.35
CA GLY A 156 13.66 -8.77 14.54
C GLY A 156 14.74 -9.88 14.62
N LYS A 157 14.42 -11.07 15.12
CA LYS A 157 15.39 -12.17 15.32
C LYS A 157 15.46 -13.15 14.15
N ASP A 158 14.52 -13.09 13.21
CA ASP A 158 14.46 -13.98 12.05
C ASP A 158 15.07 -13.32 10.81
N LYS A 159 16.15 -13.92 10.28
CA LYS A 159 16.90 -13.36 9.16
C LYS A 159 16.09 -13.40 7.85
N VAL A 160 15.29 -14.43 7.64
CA VAL A 160 14.44 -14.55 6.44
C VAL A 160 13.40 -13.44 6.42
N PHE A 161 12.76 -13.18 7.56
CA PHE A 161 11.79 -12.08 7.65
C PHE A 161 12.45 -10.71 7.49
N GLN A 162 13.64 -10.50 8.08
CA GLN A 162 14.41 -9.28 7.86
C GLN A 162 14.73 -9.05 6.38
N ASN A 163 15.17 -10.08 5.65
CA ASN A 163 15.45 -10.00 4.22
C ASN A 163 14.18 -9.63 3.41
N ILE A 164 13.02 -10.18 3.79
CA ILE A 164 11.74 -9.82 3.17
C ILE A 164 11.42 -8.33 3.40
N CYS A 165 11.65 -7.81 4.61
CA CYS A 165 11.43 -6.39 4.92
C CYS A 165 12.43 -5.48 4.19
N GLU A 166 13.69 -5.87 4.07
CA GLU A 166 14.72 -5.15 3.30
C GLU A 166 14.36 -5.10 1.80
N GLU A 167 13.89 -6.22 1.25
CA GLU A 167 13.41 -6.27 -0.13
C GLU A 167 12.19 -5.36 -0.32
N ALA A 168 11.24 -5.38 0.63
CA ALA A 168 10.08 -4.50 0.62
C ALA A 168 10.48 -3.02 0.57
N GLY A 169 11.41 -2.61 1.45
CA GLY A 169 11.95 -1.25 1.47
C GLY A 169 12.63 -0.87 0.15
N THR A 170 13.36 -1.81 -0.46
CA THR A 170 14.02 -1.63 -1.75
C THR A 170 13.01 -1.39 -2.88
N GLU A 171 11.92 -2.15 -2.93
CA GLU A 171 10.86 -1.97 -3.94
C GLU A 171 10.14 -0.61 -3.78
N VAL A 172 9.83 -0.20 -2.54
CA VAL A 172 9.25 1.12 -2.26
C VAL A 172 10.21 2.24 -2.67
N ALA A 173 11.51 2.10 -2.39
CA ALA A 173 12.52 3.09 -2.77
C ALA A 173 12.63 3.22 -4.31
N LYS A 174 12.68 2.11 -5.04
CA LYS A 174 12.70 2.10 -6.51
C LYS A 174 11.46 2.81 -7.09
N LEU A 175 10.28 2.50 -6.57
CA LEU A 175 9.03 3.15 -7.01
C LEU A 175 9.07 4.65 -6.76
N THR A 176 9.58 5.07 -5.59
CA THR A 176 9.71 6.47 -5.19
C THR A 176 10.67 7.22 -6.10
N ILE A 177 11.86 6.68 -6.34
CA ILE A 177 12.87 7.28 -7.25
C ILE A 177 12.27 7.44 -8.65
N THR A 178 11.64 6.38 -9.18
CA THR A 178 11.01 6.43 -10.50
C THR A 178 9.90 7.47 -10.59
N ALA A 179 9.11 7.64 -9.53
CA ALA A 179 8.05 8.66 -9.49
C ALA A 179 8.63 10.08 -9.51
N VAL A 180 9.70 10.32 -8.75
CA VAL A 180 10.41 11.62 -8.72
C VAL A 180 11.03 11.94 -10.08
N GLU A 181 11.73 10.99 -10.69
CA GLU A 181 12.31 11.15 -12.03
C GLU A 181 11.25 11.48 -13.09
N LYS A 182 10.14 10.75 -13.09
CA LYS A 182 9.03 11.00 -14.02
C LYS A 182 8.33 12.34 -13.78
N ALA A 183 8.27 12.80 -12.55
CA ALA A 183 7.70 14.10 -12.23
C ALA A 183 8.55 15.27 -12.77
N ASN A 184 9.84 15.04 -12.99
CA ASN A 184 10.80 16.00 -13.57
C ASN A 184 10.70 17.40 -12.93
N LEU A 185 10.72 17.43 -11.58
CA LEU A 185 10.63 18.67 -10.82
C LEU A 185 12.03 19.25 -10.63
N ASP A 186 12.19 20.54 -11.00
CA ASP A 186 13.41 21.31 -10.72
C ASP A 186 13.37 21.90 -9.29
N ILE A 187 13.27 21.01 -8.29
CA ILE A 187 13.17 21.39 -6.87
C ILE A 187 14.08 20.46 -6.05
N SER A 188 15.01 21.04 -5.31
CA SER A 188 15.90 20.32 -4.40
C SER A 188 16.18 21.15 -3.14
N PRO A 189 16.06 20.61 -1.92
CA PRO A 189 15.57 19.24 -1.62
C PRO A 189 14.05 19.10 -1.77
N LEU A 190 13.61 17.93 -2.21
CA LEU A 190 12.19 17.59 -2.29
C LEU A 190 11.77 16.84 -1.02
N PRO A 191 10.83 17.36 -0.21
CA PRO A 191 10.40 16.70 1.01
C PRO A 191 9.63 15.41 0.70
N ILE A 192 9.90 14.35 1.48
CA ILE A 192 9.24 13.05 1.37
C ILE A 192 8.43 12.81 2.64
N PHE A 193 7.17 12.46 2.47
CA PHE A 193 6.23 12.12 3.54
C PHE A 193 5.83 10.64 3.41
N PHE A 194 5.60 10.00 4.54
CA PHE A 194 5.16 8.62 4.60
C PHE A 194 3.79 8.52 5.24
N SER A 195 2.94 7.63 4.71
CA SER A 195 1.63 7.26 5.25
C SER A 195 1.42 5.76 5.07
N GLY A 196 0.85 5.10 6.09
CA GLY A 196 0.53 3.68 6.07
C GLY A 196 -0.07 3.20 7.37
#